data_bd70e2ea0e434dd507412408311fd978
#
_entry.id   bd70e2ea0e434dd507412408311fd978
#
_cell.length_a   1.000
_cell.length_b   1.000
_cell.length_c   1.000
_cell.angle_alpha   90.00
_cell.angle_beta   90.00
_cell.angle_gamma   90.00
#
_symmetry.space_group_name_H-M   'P 1'
#
loop_
_entity.id
_entity.type
_entity.pdbx_description
1 polymer ?
#
loop_
_entity_poly.entity_id
_entity_poly.type
_entity_poly.pdbx_seq_one_letter_code
_entity_poly.pdbx_strand_id
1 'polypeptide(L)'
;FPEDVFESVFTKAFSLCVEAGMVSGHTQAIDSAPVKANASMDTLELKVPEEELESHLRRVRHISGMDKDQPFRKSKGDKSDKGQRSITANEQELQAISSRNKRWSKDQDQRPGSGNKGSKYTSNKTHYSPTDPDARISVKPGKARKLNYLSQLSVDTGHHVITDIRAYHADGKDNQQLPDIVKRVKRRLWKQGLVWENCVADTGYSSGENYAFLEAQGLKSFIPAHGTFKGGPDGFRYVEDQDHYLCPQGKIIPFTKEFNDYRTGTRKKEYRCRKHVCIDCPIRSSCLGKSAQEKKFSVTYYRAEYQRNIARVESPQGRYMKGKRQSTVEPVFGTLTQFVGLRKVNTIGLRQANKCMQLSAIAYNLKKYLKFTQNRVKSGAGMFALFFKVHNDLKSGVYVILKTLHSSNLQRI
;
A
#
# COMPACT_ATOMS: atom_id res chain seq x y z
N PHE A 1 -3.49 20.30 14.28
CA PHE A 1 -3.12 20.87 12.96
C PHE A 1 -3.75 20.03 11.84
N PRO A 2 -4.27 20.67 10.76
CA PRO A 2 -4.75 20.00 9.56
C PRO A 2 -3.67 19.18 8.87
N GLU A 3 -4.05 18.22 8.01
CA GLU A 3 -3.09 17.29 7.35
C GLU A 3 -2.21 18.00 6.30
N ASP A 4 -2.76 19.02 5.64
CA ASP A 4 -2.07 19.85 4.65
C ASP A 4 -0.87 20.62 5.23
N VAL A 5 -0.91 20.98 6.52
CA VAL A 5 0.23 21.59 7.21
C VAL A 5 1.42 20.63 7.25
N PHE A 6 1.19 19.36 7.58
CA PHE A 6 2.25 18.35 7.61
C PHE A 6 2.83 18.11 6.21
N GLU A 7 1.98 18.07 5.19
CA GLU A 7 2.39 17.93 3.79
C GLU A 7 3.23 19.15 3.34
N SER A 8 2.83 20.35 3.73
CA SER A 8 3.60 21.59 3.47
C SER A 8 4.98 21.56 4.10
N VAL A 9 5.07 21.20 5.39
CA VAL A 9 6.35 21.12 6.10
C VAL A 9 7.23 20.02 5.53
N PHE A 10 6.65 18.86 5.19
CA PHE A 10 7.38 17.80 4.52
C PHE A 10 7.94 18.26 3.17
N THR A 11 7.14 18.96 2.38
CA THR A 11 7.56 19.49 1.08
C THR A 11 8.70 20.50 1.25
N LYS A 12 8.66 21.38 2.26
CA LYS A 12 9.74 22.32 2.54
C LYS A 12 11.03 21.61 2.95
N ALA A 13 10.95 20.62 3.86
CA ALA A 13 12.11 19.82 4.25
C ALA A 13 12.71 19.05 3.06
N PHE A 14 11.88 18.56 2.18
CA PHE A 14 12.30 17.90 0.93
C PHE A 14 13.00 18.89 -0.01
N SER A 15 12.45 20.10 -0.20
CA SER A 15 13.06 21.15 -1.05
C SER A 15 14.46 21.53 -0.56
N LEU A 16 14.68 21.64 0.75
CA LEU A 16 16.03 21.89 1.31
C LEU A 16 17.03 20.80 0.90
N CYS A 17 16.58 19.53 0.89
CA CYS A 17 17.45 18.43 0.43
C CYS A 17 17.73 18.50 -1.07
N VAL A 18 16.77 18.93 -1.89
CA VAL A 18 16.95 19.14 -3.33
C VAL A 18 17.94 20.28 -3.60
N GLU A 19 17.74 21.43 -2.97
CA GLU A 19 18.60 22.61 -3.08
C GLU A 19 20.05 22.31 -2.68
N ALA A 20 20.24 21.43 -1.69
CA ALA A 20 21.57 20.97 -1.28
C ALA A 20 22.22 19.97 -2.24
N GLY A 21 21.51 19.52 -3.28
CA GLY A 21 21.98 18.51 -4.24
C GLY A 21 21.97 17.08 -3.71
N MET A 22 21.12 16.78 -2.72
CA MET A 22 21.02 15.44 -2.12
C MET A 22 20.08 14.51 -2.90
N VAL A 23 19.22 15.03 -3.77
CA VAL A 23 18.21 14.27 -4.49
C VAL A 23 18.60 14.19 -5.96
N SER A 24 18.84 12.98 -6.46
CA SER A 24 19.14 12.77 -7.88
C SER A 24 17.91 12.85 -8.76
N GLY A 25 16.76 12.44 -8.23
CA GLY A 25 15.51 12.33 -8.96
C GLY A 25 15.38 11.05 -9.80
N HIS A 26 16.48 10.57 -10.38
CA HIS A 26 16.46 9.50 -11.41
C HIS A 26 15.86 8.16 -10.96
N THR A 27 16.19 7.72 -9.77
CA THR A 27 15.77 6.39 -9.28
C THR A 27 15.14 6.50 -7.91
N GLN A 28 13.91 6.04 -7.81
CA GLN A 28 13.17 5.97 -6.55
C GLN A 28 12.98 4.51 -6.12
N ALA A 29 13.37 4.22 -4.88
CA ALA A 29 13.14 2.93 -4.26
C ALA A 29 11.85 3.00 -3.42
N ILE A 30 10.89 2.13 -3.71
CA ILE A 30 9.60 2.06 -3.03
C ILE A 30 9.55 0.79 -2.19
N ASP A 31 9.08 0.92 -0.95
CA ASP A 31 8.90 -0.21 -0.04
C ASP A 31 7.83 0.11 1.01
N SER A 32 7.41 -0.92 1.75
CA SER A 32 6.43 -0.79 2.80
C SER A 32 6.88 -1.46 4.10
N ALA A 33 6.41 -0.92 5.21
CA ALA A 33 6.60 -1.53 6.52
C ALA A 33 5.35 -1.40 7.40
N PRO A 34 5.00 -2.45 8.18
CA PRO A 34 3.95 -2.33 9.16
C PRO A 34 4.43 -1.47 10.34
N VAL A 35 3.60 -0.51 10.73
CA VAL A 35 3.78 0.33 11.92
C VAL A 35 2.67 -0.03 12.91
N LYS A 36 3.04 -0.37 14.16
CA LYS A 36 2.07 -0.81 15.17
C LYS A 36 1.09 0.32 15.50
N ALA A 37 -0.19 0.01 15.47
CA ALA A 37 -1.25 0.91 15.89
C ALA A 37 -1.30 1.05 17.43
N ASN A 38 -1.98 2.08 17.90
CA ASN A 38 -2.22 2.28 19.34
C ASN A 38 -3.43 1.47 19.84
N ALA A 39 -3.41 0.18 19.56
CA ALA A 39 -4.48 -0.75 19.93
C ALA A 39 -3.91 -2.12 20.28
N SER A 40 -4.66 -2.92 21.05
CA SER A 40 -4.32 -4.29 21.45
C SER A 40 -5.15 -5.32 20.69
N MET A 41 -4.56 -6.48 20.42
CA MET A 41 -5.28 -7.65 19.90
C MET A 41 -6.27 -8.24 20.91
N ASP A 42 -6.04 -7.99 22.20
CA ASP A 42 -6.87 -8.54 23.28
C ASP A 42 -8.21 -7.80 23.42
N THR A 43 -8.31 -6.59 22.88
CA THR A 43 -9.52 -5.75 22.93
C THR A 43 -10.32 -5.79 21.62
N LEU A 44 -10.08 -6.80 20.78
CA LEU A 44 -10.84 -6.95 19.54
C LEU A 44 -12.28 -7.38 19.80
N GLU A 45 -13.19 -6.75 19.07
CA GLU A 45 -14.63 -7.07 19.07
C GLU A 45 -15.05 -7.66 17.73
N LEU A 46 -16.12 -8.46 17.76
CA LEU A 46 -16.74 -8.99 16.56
C LEU A 46 -17.54 -7.92 15.84
N LYS A 47 -17.43 -7.91 14.52
CA LYS A 47 -18.27 -7.08 13.67
C LYS A 47 -19.72 -7.56 13.72
N VAL A 48 -20.63 -6.64 13.95
CA VAL A 48 -22.08 -6.84 13.77
C VAL A 48 -22.44 -6.73 12.27
N PRO A 49 -23.68 -7.06 11.84
CA PRO A 49 -24.12 -6.87 10.45
C PRO A 49 -23.86 -5.46 9.92
N GLU A 50 -23.68 -5.33 8.61
CA GLU A 50 -23.04 -4.17 7.95
C GLU A 50 -23.69 -2.82 8.32
N GLU A 51 -25.02 -2.75 8.37
CA GLU A 51 -25.77 -1.54 8.74
C GLU A 51 -25.56 -1.11 10.19
N GLU A 52 -25.57 -2.08 11.12
CA GLU A 52 -25.35 -1.84 12.54
C GLU A 52 -23.90 -1.53 12.83
N LEU A 53 -22.96 -2.15 12.08
CA LEU A 53 -21.53 -1.91 12.20
C LEU A 53 -21.16 -0.47 11.82
N GLU A 54 -21.71 0.05 10.74
CA GLU A 54 -21.42 1.43 10.32
C GLU A 54 -21.86 2.44 11.39
N SER A 55 -23.07 2.26 11.93
CA SER A 55 -23.60 3.08 13.01
C SER A 55 -22.75 2.98 14.30
N HIS A 56 -22.32 1.78 14.65
CA HIS A 56 -21.45 1.53 15.79
C HIS A 56 -20.07 2.17 15.61
N LEU A 57 -19.45 2.02 14.45
CA LEU A 57 -18.16 2.63 14.14
C LEU A 57 -18.24 4.17 14.13
N ARG A 58 -19.32 4.75 13.62
CA ARG A 58 -19.55 6.21 13.69
C ARG A 58 -19.61 6.69 15.13
N ARG A 59 -20.32 5.97 15.99
CA ARG A 59 -20.43 6.29 17.42
C ARG A 59 -19.09 6.20 18.13
N VAL A 60 -18.30 5.14 17.90
CA VAL A 60 -16.97 4.98 18.48
C VAL A 60 -16.03 6.10 18.03
N ARG A 61 -16.03 6.44 16.76
CA ARG A 61 -15.22 7.55 16.19
C ARG A 61 -15.63 8.89 16.79
N HIS A 62 -16.93 9.13 16.97
CA HIS A 62 -17.43 10.35 17.60
C HIS A 62 -16.98 10.46 19.07
N ILE A 63 -17.10 9.39 19.84
CA ILE A 63 -16.67 9.34 21.26
C ILE A 63 -15.14 9.54 21.37
N SER A 64 -14.36 8.94 20.49
CA SER A 64 -12.89 9.06 20.52
C SER A 64 -12.36 10.40 19.98
N GLY A 65 -13.22 11.28 19.48
CA GLY A 65 -12.84 12.58 18.92
C GLY A 65 -12.02 12.50 17.62
N MET A 66 -12.00 11.34 16.97
CA MET A 66 -11.20 11.09 15.76
C MET A 66 -11.71 11.83 14.53
N ASP A 67 -12.98 12.19 14.48
CA ASP A 67 -13.64 12.82 13.33
C ASP A 67 -14.36 14.13 13.67
N LYS A 68 -13.81 14.93 14.58
CA LYS A 68 -14.41 16.25 14.90
C LYS A 68 -14.55 17.17 13.68
N ASP A 69 -13.76 16.94 12.66
CA ASP A 69 -13.67 17.80 11.48
C ASP A 69 -14.30 17.23 10.20
N GLN A 70 -14.95 16.04 10.25
CA GLN A 70 -15.68 15.54 9.09
C GLN A 70 -17.18 15.83 9.22
N PRO A 71 -17.76 16.63 8.31
CA PRO A 71 -19.20 16.79 8.27
C PRO A 71 -19.85 15.42 8.01
N PHE A 72 -20.87 15.11 8.78
CA PHE A 72 -21.66 13.89 8.70
C PHE A 72 -22.17 13.71 7.25
N ARG A 73 -21.51 12.88 6.46
CA ARG A 73 -22.03 12.52 5.12
C ARG A 73 -23.21 11.58 5.32
N LYS A 74 -24.42 12.11 5.20
CA LYS A 74 -25.64 11.30 5.09
C LYS A 74 -25.46 10.34 3.91
N SER A 75 -25.63 9.05 4.15
CA SER A 75 -25.71 8.08 3.06
C SER A 75 -26.90 8.45 2.16
N LYS A 76 -26.72 8.36 0.85
CA LYS A 76 -27.72 8.75 -0.16
C LYS A 76 -29.01 7.91 -0.17
N GLY A 77 -29.32 7.15 0.89
CA GLY A 77 -30.45 6.24 1.01
C GLY A 77 -31.47 6.59 2.09
N ASP A 78 -31.16 7.50 3.01
CA ASP A 78 -32.07 7.75 4.14
C ASP A 78 -32.91 8.99 3.93
N LYS A 79 -34.10 8.82 3.35
CA LYS A 79 -35.15 9.83 3.24
C LYS A 79 -36.14 9.82 4.40
N SER A 80 -35.85 9.18 5.50
CA SER A 80 -36.69 9.24 6.70
C SER A 80 -35.89 9.80 7.86
N ASP A 81 -35.96 11.10 7.95
CA ASP A 81 -35.67 11.86 9.14
C ASP A 81 -36.68 11.53 10.23
N LYS A 82 -36.22 11.46 11.43
CA LYS A 82 -36.70 12.08 12.67
C LYS A 82 -36.17 11.29 13.87
N GLY A 83 -35.26 11.94 14.56
CA GLY A 83 -34.87 11.58 15.91
C GLY A 83 -33.60 10.74 15.96
N GLN A 84 -32.68 11.18 16.77
CA GLN A 84 -31.57 10.37 17.27
C GLN A 84 -32.06 8.99 17.66
N ARG A 85 -31.99 8.04 16.73
CA ARG A 85 -32.09 6.62 17.09
C ARG A 85 -30.79 6.27 17.79
N SER A 86 -30.78 6.38 19.11
CA SER A 86 -29.91 5.58 19.94
C SER A 86 -30.22 4.12 19.57
N ILE A 87 -29.33 3.45 18.85
CA ILE A 87 -29.45 1.99 18.64
C ILE A 87 -29.04 1.37 19.98
N THR A 88 -29.99 1.26 20.87
CA THR A 88 -29.93 0.32 21.98
C THR A 88 -30.27 -1.02 21.36
N ALA A 89 -29.24 -1.84 21.06
CA ALA A 89 -29.46 -3.25 20.86
C ALA A 89 -30.24 -3.74 22.07
N ASN A 90 -31.41 -4.34 21.84
CA ASN A 90 -32.17 -4.88 22.95
C ASN A 90 -31.41 -6.07 23.54
N GLU A 91 -31.73 -6.44 24.76
CA GLU A 91 -31.03 -7.49 25.50
C GLU A 91 -31.06 -8.84 24.76
N GLN A 92 -32.10 -9.11 24.00
CA GLN A 92 -32.23 -10.32 23.16
C GLN A 92 -31.26 -10.29 21.96
N GLU A 93 -31.07 -9.15 21.32
CA GLU A 93 -30.09 -8.99 20.23
C GLU A 93 -28.67 -9.14 20.74
N LEU A 94 -28.33 -8.55 21.90
CA LEU A 94 -27.04 -8.73 22.54
C LEU A 94 -26.78 -10.18 22.96
N GLN A 95 -27.81 -10.88 23.47
CA GLN A 95 -27.73 -12.31 23.78
C GLN A 95 -27.59 -13.17 22.52
N ALA A 96 -28.29 -12.84 21.43
CA ALA A 96 -28.18 -13.53 20.15
C ALA A 96 -26.78 -13.34 19.52
N ILE A 97 -26.23 -12.13 19.59
CA ILE A 97 -24.86 -11.83 19.15
C ILE A 97 -23.86 -12.60 20.00
N SER A 98 -23.98 -12.56 21.32
CA SER A 98 -23.12 -13.29 22.24
C SER A 98 -23.18 -14.81 22.02
N SER A 99 -24.37 -15.37 21.85
CA SER A 99 -24.58 -16.79 21.59
C SER A 99 -24.02 -17.23 20.22
N ARG A 100 -24.18 -16.40 19.20
CA ARG A 100 -23.57 -16.59 17.87
C ARG A 100 -22.05 -16.57 17.97
N ASN A 101 -21.51 -15.64 18.72
CA ASN A 101 -20.07 -15.47 18.92
C ASN A 101 -19.47 -16.66 19.66
N LYS A 102 -20.11 -17.15 20.71
CA LYS A 102 -19.71 -18.36 21.44
C LYS A 102 -19.74 -19.60 20.55
N ARG A 103 -20.80 -19.77 19.74
CA ARG A 103 -20.94 -20.90 18.81
C ARG A 103 -19.86 -20.82 17.73
N TRP A 104 -19.68 -19.66 17.15
CA TRP A 104 -18.66 -19.45 16.08
C TRP A 104 -17.25 -19.69 16.61
N SER A 105 -16.90 -19.23 17.81
CA SER A 105 -15.62 -19.50 18.47
C SER A 105 -15.44 -21.01 18.70
N LYS A 106 -16.46 -21.70 19.19
CA LYS A 106 -16.44 -23.13 19.44
C LYS A 106 -16.25 -23.93 18.13
N ASP A 107 -16.98 -23.58 17.07
CA ASP A 107 -16.86 -24.22 15.75
C ASP A 107 -15.47 -24.02 15.13
N GLN A 108 -14.88 -22.87 15.35
CA GLN A 108 -13.52 -22.57 14.90
C GLN A 108 -12.46 -23.34 15.68
N ASP A 109 -12.67 -23.52 16.99
CA ASP A 109 -11.75 -24.28 17.86
C ASP A 109 -11.71 -25.78 17.56
N GLN A 110 -12.75 -26.34 16.94
CA GLN A 110 -12.84 -27.74 16.59
C GLN A 110 -12.21 -28.10 15.24
N ARG A 111 -11.77 -27.15 14.44
CA ARG A 111 -11.18 -27.41 13.13
C ARG A 111 -9.81 -28.09 13.23
N PRO A 112 -9.52 -29.15 12.45
CA PRO A 112 -8.20 -29.82 12.42
C PRO A 112 -7.08 -28.84 12.06
N GLY A 113 -5.94 -28.96 12.73
CA GLY A 113 -4.76 -28.14 12.46
C GLY A 113 -4.76 -26.75 13.09
N SER A 114 -5.65 -26.48 14.04
CA SER A 114 -5.76 -25.20 14.75
C SER A 114 -4.83 -25.10 15.97
N GLY A 115 -3.53 -25.33 15.80
CA GLY A 115 -2.57 -24.98 16.86
C GLY A 115 -2.61 -23.48 17.17
N ASN A 116 -2.68 -23.06 18.45
CA ASN A 116 -2.93 -21.68 18.90
C ASN A 116 -4.26 -21.11 18.36
N LYS A 117 -5.34 -21.67 18.82
CA LYS A 117 -6.67 -21.61 18.21
C LYS A 117 -7.27 -20.21 18.16
N GLY A 118 -7.19 -19.38 19.18
CA GLY A 118 -7.86 -18.09 19.22
C GLY A 118 -7.34 -17.05 18.22
N SER A 119 -6.02 -16.98 17.97
CA SER A 119 -5.44 -15.95 17.10
C SER A 119 -5.57 -16.25 15.60
N LYS A 120 -5.77 -17.52 15.22
CA LYS A 120 -5.78 -17.95 13.81
C LYS A 120 -7.06 -17.56 13.07
N TYR A 121 -8.14 -17.39 13.78
CA TYR A 121 -9.47 -17.10 13.23
C TYR A 121 -9.89 -15.65 13.32
N THR A 122 -9.14 -14.85 14.05
CA THR A 122 -9.32 -13.41 14.11
C THR A 122 -8.91 -12.78 12.78
N SER A 123 -9.83 -12.15 12.08
CA SER A 123 -9.59 -11.54 10.77
C SER A 123 -10.26 -10.17 10.66
N ASN A 124 -9.78 -9.33 9.75
CA ASN A 124 -10.37 -8.02 9.47
C ASN A 124 -11.80 -8.10 8.91
N LYS A 125 -12.24 -9.28 8.46
CA LYS A 125 -13.62 -9.52 8.01
C LYS A 125 -14.60 -9.69 9.17
N THR A 126 -14.11 -10.21 10.29
CA THR A 126 -14.93 -10.62 11.42
C THR A 126 -14.68 -9.81 12.68
N HIS A 127 -13.54 -9.13 12.78
CA HIS A 127 -13.14 -8.38 13.97
C HIS A 127 -12.68 -6.98 13.62
N TYR A 128 -12.78 -6.08 14.59
CA TYR A 128 -12.24 -4.73 14.55
C TYR A 128 -11.74 -4.32 15.95
N SER A 129 -10.94 -3.27 16.01
CA SER A 129 -10.55 -2.67 17.30
C SER A 129 -11.47 -1.50 17.61
N PRO A 130 -12.21 -1.51 18.75
CA PRO A 130 -13.01 -0.36 19.15
C PRO A 130 -12.14 0.84 19.56
N THR A 131 -10.93 0.59 20.06
CA THR A 131 -9.98 1.65 20.42
C THR A 131 -9.42 2.38 19.20
N ASP A 132 -9.13 1.64 18.11
CA ASP A 132 -8.62 2.20 16.85
C ASP A 132 -9.29 1.47 15.67
N PRO A 133 -10.48 1.93 15.23
CA PRO A 133 -11.26 1.27 14.18
C PRO A 133 -10.60 1.26 12.81
N ASP A 134 -9.61 2.11 12.57
CA ASP A 134 -8.85 2.16 11.31
C ASP A 134 -7.67 1.20 11.30
N ALA A 135 -7.22 0.73 12.47
CA ALA A 135 -6.16 -0.27 12.56
C ALA A 135 -6.62 -1.61 11.98
N ARG A 136 -5.72 -2.32 11.33
CA ARG A 136 -6.00 -3.63 10.71
C ARG A 136 -5.06 -4.69 11.23
N ILE A 137 -5.62 -5.88 11.41
CA ILE A 137 -4.84 -7.08 11.71
C ILE A 137 -3.97 -7.39 10.51
N SER A 138 -2.67 -7.36 10.70
CA SER A 138 -1.72 -7.78 9.67
C SER A 138 -0.82 -8.91 10.17
N VAL A 139 -0.42 -9.76 9.25
CA VAL A 139 0.38 -10.95 9.52
C VAL A 139 1.53 -10.99 8.54
N LYS A 140 2.76 -11.08 9.06
CA LYS A 140 3.92 -11.50 8.25
C LYS A 140 4.21 -12.96 8.57
N PRO A 141 4.61 -13.80 7.58
CA PRO A 141 4.98 -15.18 7.83
C PRO A 141 5.98 -15.30 9.00
N GLY A 142 5.73 -16.22 9.92
CA GLY A 142 6.56 -16.45 11.11
C GLY A 142 6.46 -15.38 12.21
N LYS A 143 5.58 -14.37 12.08
CA LYS A 143 5.39 -13.33 13.10
C LYS A 143 3.97 -13.36 13.69
N ALA A 144 3.86 -12.95 14.96
CA ALA A 144 2.56 -12.78 15.62
C ALA A 144 1.71 -11.74 14.90
N ARG A 145 0.39 -11.97 14.92
CA ARG A 145 -0.60 -11.00 14.42
C ARG A 145 -0.58 -9.75 15.28
N LYS A 146 -0.68 -8.60 14.65
CA LYS A 146 -0.73 -7.30 15.31
C LYS A 146 -1.69 -6.37 14.60
N LEU A 147 -2.23 -5.42 15.32
CA LEU A 147 -2.94 -4.27 14.76
C LEU A 147 -1.93 -3.25 14.29
N ASN A 148 -1.95 -2.98 12.98
CA ASN A 148 -0.98 -2.13 12.34
C ASN A 148 -1.65 -1.19 11.32
N TYR A 149 -0.89 -0.16 10.95
CA TYR A 149 -0.97 0.57 9.70
C TYR A 149 0.14 0.12 8.77
N LEU A 150 -0.03 0.27 7.47
CA LEU A 150 1.00 0.04 6.47
C LEU A 150 1.62 1.38 6.07
N SER A 151 2.90 1.57 6.36
CA SER A 151 3.67 2.72 5.88
C SER A 151 4.19 2.43 4.49
N GLN A 152 3.75 3.18 3.49
CA GLN A 152 4.34 3.18 2.14
C GLN A 152 5.37 4.30 2.06
N LEU A 153 6.56 3.98 1.60
CA LEU A 153 7.71 4.86 1.58
C LEU A 153 8.33 4.90 0.18
N SER A 154 8.71 6.08 -0.28
CA SER A 154 9.58 6.28 -1.44
C SER A 154 10.84 7.01 -1.03
N VAL A 155 11.98 6.54 -1.50
CA VAL A 155 13.31 7.07 -1.16
C VAL A 155 14.13 7.27 -2.43
N ASP A 156 14.71 8.45 -2.58
CA ASP A 156 15.71 8.71 -3.62
C ASP A 156 17.00 7.94 -3.34
N THR A 157 17.51 7.25 -4.36
CA THR A 157 18.69 6.39 -4.22
C THR A 157 20.02 7.12 -4.16
N GLY A 158 20.06 8.44 -4.36
CA GLY A 158 21.27 9.26 -4.28
C GLY A 158 21.80 9.31 -2.85
N HIS A 159 21.18 10.09 -2.01
CA HIS A 159 21.56 10.23 -0.60
C HIS A 159 20.49 9.71 0.38
N HIS A 160 19.59 8.82 -0.08
CA HIS A 160 18.55 8.20 0.74
C HIS A 160 17.59 9.21 1.38
N VAL A 161 17.23 10.26 0.64
CA VAL A 161 16.22 11.23 1.04
C VAL A 161 14.84 10.65 0.84
N ILE A 162 13.98 10.74 1.84
CA ILE A 162 12.58 10.31 1.71
C ILE A 162 11.85 11.29 0.80
N THR A 163 11.32 10.79 -0.31
CA THR A 163 10.59 11.57 -1.30
C THR A 163 9.08 11.52 -1.11
N ASP A 164 8.57 10.48 -0.46
CA ASP A 164 7.18 10.38 -0.04
C ASP A 164 7.00 9.35 1.08
N ILE A 165 6.02 9.58 1.95
CA ILE A 165 5.58 8.62 2.96
C ILE A 165 4.08 8.78 3.20
N ARG A 166 3.37 7.65 3.34
CA ARG A 166 1.95 7.66 3.65
C ARG A 166 1.50 6.41 4.41
N ALA A 167 0.51 6.61 5.28
CA ALA A 167 -0.17 5.54 6.00
C ALA A 167 -1.33 4.96 5.17
N TYR A 168 -1.45 3.64 5.17
CA TYR A 168 -2.58 2.90 4.61
C TYR A 168 -3.08 1.84 5.59
N HIS A 169 -4.26 1.31 5.34
CA HIS A 169 -4.76 0.15 6.08
C HIS A 169 -3.86 -1.07 5.84
N ALA A 170 -3.49 -1.77 6.91
CA ALA A 170 -2.50 -2.85 6.86
C ALA A 170 -3.03 -4.18 6.29
N ASP A 171 -4.30 -4.26 5.88
CA ASP A 171 -4.90 -5.38 5.16
C ASP A 171 -4.87 -5.23 3.63
N GLY A 172 -4.48 -4.05 3.13
CA GLY A 172 -4.20 -3.82 1.72
C GLY A 172 -2.91 -4.50 1.26
N LYS A 173 -2.85 -4.80 -0.04
CA LYS A 173 -1.63 -5.31 -0.67
C LYS A 173 -0.77 -4.15 -1.18
N ASP A 174 0.54 -4.30 -1.13
CA ASP A 174 1.50 -3.28 -1.58
C ASP A 174 1.27 -2.87 -3.03
N ASN A 175 0.97 -3.83 -3.91
CA ASN A 175 0.71 -3.57 -5.33
C ASN A 175 -0.50 -2.67 -5.58
N GLN A 176 -1.49 -2.62 -4.68
CA GLN A 176 -2.66 -1.76 -4.80
C GLN A 176 -2.33 -0.29 -4.50
N GLN A 177 -1.29 -0.03 -3.72
CA GLN A 177 -0.90 1.30 -3.29
C GLN A 177 0.13 1.96 -4.23
N LEU A 178 0.77 1.17 -5.11
CA LEU A 178 1.81 1.66 -6.01
C LEU A 178 1.35 2.84 -6.89
N PRO A 179 0.18 2.81 -7.54
CA PRO A 179 -0.24 3.94 -8.39
C PRO A 179 -0.39 5.26 -7.62
N ASP A 180 -0.82 5.20 -6.37
CA ASP A 180 -1.01 6.40 -5.55
C ASP A 180 0.33 7.02 -5.15
N ILE A 181 1.27 6.23 -4.63
CA ILE A 181 2.60 6.74 -4.26
C ILE A 181 3.37 7.25 -5.48
N VAL A 182 3.29 6.55 -6.62
CA VAL A 182 3.95 6.97 -7.87
C VAL A 182 3.43 8.33 -8.34
N LYS A 183 2.13 8.55 -8.36
CA LYS A 183 1.54 9.84 -8.75
C LYS A 183 2.02 10.99 -7.86
N ARG A 184 2.09 10.77 -6.54
CA ARG A 184 2.55 11.80 -5.58
C ARG A 184 4.03 12.09 -5.76
N VAL A 185 4.88 11.06 -5.81
CA VAL A 185 6.33 11.22 -6.00
C VAL A 185 6.63 11.92 -7.31
N LYS A 186 6.00 11.49 -8.42
CA LYS A 186 6.21 12.10 -9.74
C LYS A 186 5.86 13.59 -9.73
N ARG A 187 4.71 13.95 -9.13
CA ARG A 187 4.29 15.35 -9.01
C ARG A 187 5.27 16.16 -8.14
N ARG A 188 5.78 15.57 -7.04
CA ARG A 188 6.72 16.26 -6.13
C ARG A 188 8.07 16.48 -6.79
N LEU A 189 8.62 15.49 -7.45
CA LEU A 189 9.87 15.59 -8.21
C LEU A 189 9.76 16.60 -9.35
N TRP A 190 8.67 16.52 -10.13
CA TRP A 190 8.43 17.45 -11.23
C TRP A 190 8.37 18.92 -10.77
N LYS A 191 7.73 19.21 -9.63
CA LYS A 191 7.72 20.56 -9.03
C LYS A 191 9.09 21.08 -8.62
N GLN A 192 10.06 20.21 -8.48
CA GLN A 192 11.45 20.54 -8.19
C GLN A 192 12.38 20.50 -9.43
N GLY A 193 11.81 20.35 -10.61
CA GLY A 193 12.57 20.23 -11.86
C GLY A 193 13.33 18.91 -12.01
N LEU A 194 13.00 17.89 -11.23
CA LEU A 194 13.67 16.57 -11.24
C LEU A 194 12.93 15.57 -12.12
N VAL A 195 13.68 14.76 -12.87
CA VAL A 195 13.15 13.73 -13.77
C VAL A 195 13.31 12.35 -13.11
N TRP A 196 12.20 11.62 -13.02
CA TRP A 196 12.18 10.24 -12.53
C TRP A 196 12.14 9.26 -13.71
N GLU A 197 13.07 8.31 -13.74
CA GLU A 197 13.19 7.31 -14.80
C GLU A 197 12.97 5.87 -14.31
N ASN A 198 13.53 5.52 -13.15
CA ASN A 198 13.60 4.14 -12.69
C ASN A 198 12.83 3.97 -11.37
N CYS A 199 11.84 3.08 -11.39
CA CYS A 199 11.09 2.65 -10.22
C CYS A 199 11.57 1.28 -9.74
N VAL A 200 12.07 1.22 -8.51
CA VAL A 200 12.58 -0.02 -7.91
C VAL A 200 11.72 -0.38 -6.72
N ALA A 201 11.15 -1.57 -6.70
CA ALA A 201 10.36 -2.04 -5.57
C ALA A 201 10.54 -3.56 -5.37
N ASP A 202 9.98 -4.09 -4.29
CA ASP A 202 10.05 -5.52 -4.02
C ASP A 202 8.95 -6.31 -4.77
N THR A 203 8.98 -7.62 -4.63
CA THR A 203 8.02 -8.54 -5.23
C THR A 203 6.57 -8.29 -4.81
N GLY A 204 6.34 -7.69 -3.64
CA GLY A 204 5.00 -7.35 -3.15
C GLY A 204 4.25 -6.38 -4.05
N TYR A 205 4.97 -5.59 -4.84
CA TYR A 205 4.41 -4.63 -5.81
C TYR A 205 4.17 -5.22 -7.21
N SER A 206 4.51 -6.49 -7.41
CA SER A 206 4.40 -7.17 -8.70
C SER A 206 2.94 -7.34 -9.12
N SER A 207 2.57 -6.75 -10.23
CA SER A 207 1.36 -7.07 -10.99
C SER A 207 1.49 -6.55 -12.44
N GLY A 208 0.81 -7.20 -13.38
CA GLY A 208 0.83 -6.74 -14.78
C GLY A 208 0.26 -5.34 -14.95
N GLU A 209 -0.77 -5.00 -14.15
CA GLU A 209 -1.37 -3.66 -14.13
C GLU A 209 -0.37 -2.60 -13.66
N ASN A 210 0.45 -2.92 -12.66
CA ASN A 210 1.48 -2.00 -12.17
C ASN A 210 2.60 -1.80 -13.19
N TYR A 211 2.99 -2.85 -13.92
CA TYR A 211 3.99 -2.71 -14.98
C TYR A 211 3.48 -1.83 -16.10
N ALA A 212 2.25 -2.07 -16.57
CA ALA A 212 1.61 -1.24 -17.58
C ALA A 212 1.42 0.21 -17.10
N PHE A 213 1.00 0.39 -15.85
CA PHE A 213 0.85 1.72 -15.26
C PHE A 213 2.20 2.47 -15.21
N LEU A 214 3.28 1.82 -14.77
CA LEU A 214 4.61 2.45 -14.70
C LEU A 214 5.11 2.81 -16.10
N GLU A 215 4.94 1.95 -17.09
CA GLU A 215 5.29 2.24 -18.49
C GLU A 215 4.47 3.40 -19.05
N ALA A 216 3.17 3.47 -18.78
CA ALA A 216 2.32 4.60 -19.15
C ALA A 216 2.74 5.92 -18.46
N GLN A 217 3.39 5.83 -17.30
CA GLN A 217 4.00 6.99 -16.64
C GLN A 217 5.39 7.35 -17.18
N GLY A 218 5.93 6.62 -18.14
CA GLY A 218 7.29 6.79 -18.68
C GLY A 218 8.39 6.24 -17.74
N LEU A 219 8.04 5.35 -16.82
CA LEU A 219 8.95 4.80 -15.82
C LEU A 219 9.40 3.38 -16.20
N LYS A 220 10.68 3.11 -16.07
CA LYS A 220 11.24 1.76 -16.17
C LYS A 220 11.06 1.05 -14.82
N SER A 221 10.29 -0.03 -14.81
CA SER A 221 10.08 -0.84 -13.61
C SER A 221 11.21 -1.85 -13.42
N PHE A 222 11.72 -1.94 -12.20
CA PHE A 222 12.63 -2.97 -11.71
C PHE A 222 12.01 -3.66 -10.50
N ILE A 223 10.92 -4.38 -10.74
CA ILE A 223 10.11 -5.05 -9.70
C ILE A 223 10.12 -6.55 -10.02
N PRO A 224 10.76 -7.40 -9.20
CA PRO A 224 10.78 -8.84 -9.45
C PRO A 224 9.37 -9.42 -9.50
N ALA A 225 9.12 -10.32 -10.45
CA ALA A 225 7.84 -11.00 -10.56
C ALA A 225 7.57 -11.89 -9.33
N HIS A 226 6.32 -12.01 -8.93
CA HIS A 226 5.91 -12.95 -7.90
C HIS A 226 5.83 -14.36 -8.48
N GLY A 227 6.76 -15.22 -8.09
CA GLY A 227 6.90 -16.56 -8.66
C GLY A 227 7.40 -16.55 -10.11
N THR A 228 7.29 -17.70 -10.77
CA THR A 228 7.69 -17.84 -12.17
C THR A 228 6.54 -17.44 -13.09
N PHE A 229 6.78 -16.47 -13.96
CA PHE A 229 5.82 -16.11 -15.00
C PHE A 229 5.88 -17.14 -16.14
N LYS A 230 4.83 -17.93 -16.28
CA LYS A 230 4.77 -18.98 -17.31
C LYS A 230 4.20 -18.51 -18.64
N GLY A 231 3.54 -17.38 -18.70
CA GLY A 231 2.95 -16.82 -19.93
C GLY A 231 1.88 -17.68 -20.62
N GLY A 232 1.60 -18.88 -20.13
CA GLY A 232 0.65 -19.87 -20.65
C GLY A 232 0.89 -21.25 -20.05
N PRO A 233 0.12 -22.28 -20.42
CA PRO A 233 0.39 -23.66 -20.00
C PRO A 233 1.68 -24.21 -20.56
N ASP A 234 2.31 -25.15 -19.85
CA ASP A 234 3.57 -25.76 -20.26
C ASP A 234 3.41 -26.46 -21.61
N GLY A 235 4.35 -26.24 -22.53
CA GLY A 235 4.34 -26.80 -23.90
C GLY A 235 3.47 -26.03 -24.90
N PHE A 236 2.75 -24.98 -24.47
CA PHE A 236 1.97 -24.13 -25.39
C PHE A 236 2.79 -22.93 -25.82
N ARG A 237 2.84 -22.67 -27.13
CA ARG A 237 3.56 -21.54 -27.71
C ARG A 237 2.59 -20.41 -28.08
N TYR A 238 2.86 -19.21 -27.61
CA TYR A 238 2.10 -18.02 -27.98
C TYR A 238 2.58 -17.46 -29.33
N VAL A 239 1.65 -17.11 -30.21
CA VAL A 239 1.88 -16.45 -31.50
C VAL A 239 1.32 -15.02 -31.34
N GLU A 240 2.23 -14.05 -31.27
CA GLU A 240 1.89 -12.68 -30.91
C GLU A 240 1.08 -11.98 -31.98
N ASP A 241 1.49 -12.12 -33.27
CA ASP A 241 0.87 -11.42 -34.40
C ASP A 241 -0.63 -11.78 -34.59
N GLN A 242 -1.06 -12.95 -34.16
CA GLN A 242 -2.41 -13.46 -34.34
C GLN A 242 -3.14 -13.68 -33.03
N ASP A 243 -2.56 -13.29 -31.91
CA ASP A 243 -3.11 -13.42 -30.54
C ASP A 243 -3.74 -14.81 -30.27
N HIS A 244 -2.99 -15.89 -30.58
CA HIS A 244 -3.40 -17.25 -30.29
C HIS A 244 -2.27 -18.10 -29.72
N TYR A 245 -2.60 -19.26 -29.18
CA TYR A 245 -1.62 -20.25 -28.77
C TYR A 245 -1.62 -21.45 -29.72
N LEU A 246 -0.44 -22.02 -29.92
CA LEU A 246 -0.30 -23.35 -30.50
C LEU A 246 -0.12 -24.36 -29.37
N CYS A 247 -0.94 -25.42 -29.37
CA CYS A 247 -0.78 -26.51 -28.41
C CYS A 247 0.42 -27.42 -28.83
N PRO A 248 0.88 -28.36 -27.95
CA PRO A 248 1.98 -29.26 -28.29
C PRO A 248 1.77 -30.11 -29.54
N GLN A 249 0.52 -30.28 -30.00
CA GLN A 249 0.16 -30.95 -31.26
C GLN A 249 -0.05 -29.99 -32.44
N GLY A 250 0.45 -28.76 -32.35
CA GLY A 250 0.35 -27.75 -33.39
C GLY A 250 -1.05 -27.20 -33.67
N LYS A 251 -2.07 -27.55 -32.86
CA LYS A 251 -3.43 -27.00 -33.04
C LYS A 251 -3.55 -25.59 -32.47
N ILE A 252 -4.29 -24.75 -33.21
CA ILE A 252 -4.55 -23.36 -32.78
C ILE A 252 -5.54 -23.32 -31.63
N ILE A 253 -5.20 -22.60 -30.56
CA ILE A 253 -6.05 -22.25 -29.45
C ILE A 253 -6.36 -20.75 -29.56
N PRO A 254 -7.47 -20.34 -30.16
CA PRO A 254 -7.76 -18.93 -30.42
C PRO A 254 -8.10 -18.17 -29.15
N PHE A 255 -7.87 -16.86 -29.20
CA PHE A 255 -8.40 -15.90 -28.25
C PHE A 255 -9.94 -15.97 -28.27
N THR A 256 -10.56 -15.90 -27.10
CA THR A 256 -12.04 -15.96 -26.96
C THR A 256 -12.59 -14.67 -26.41
N LYS A 257 -12.07 -14.21 -25.29
CA LYS A 257 -12.55 -12.98 -24.62
C LYS A 257 -11.56 -12.43 -23.61
N GLU A 258 -11.79 -11.18 -23.27
CA GLU A 258 -11.21 -10.55 -22.09
C GLU A 258 -12.23 -10.55 -20.94
N PHE A 259 -11.71 -10.63 -19.71
CA PHE A 259 -12.56 -10.55 -18.51
C PHE A 259 -11.75 -10.13 -17.29
N ASN A 260 -12.41 -9.57 -16.31
CA ASN A 260 -11.83 -9.36 -15.00
C ASN A 260 -12.08 -10.59 -14.13
N ASP A 261 -11.02 -11.18 -13.63
CA ASP A 261 -11.11 -12.31 -12.71
C ASP A 261 -11.71 -11.82 -11.38
N TYR A 262 -12.92 -12.26 -11.05
CA TYR A 262 -13.65 -11.83 -9.85
C TYR A 262 -12.90 -12.10 -8.53
N ARG A 263 -12.03 -13.14 -8.52
CA ARG A 263 -11.28 -13.55 -7.33
C ARG A 263 -10.04 -12.67 -7.09
N THR A 264 -9.38 -12.25 -8.16
CA THR A 264 -8.12 -11.51 -8.09
C THR A 264 -8.26 -10.03 -8.50
N GLY A 265 -9.38 -9.66 -9.13
CA GLY A 265 -9.61 -8.32 -9.70
C GLY A 265 -8.75 -8.03 -10.93
N THR A 266 -7.95 -8.98 -11.41
CA THR A 266 -6.99 -8.78 -12.50
C THR A 266 -7.61 -9.02 -13.86
N ARG A 267 -7.25 -8.21 -14.86
CA ARG A 267 -7.67 -8.36 -16.26
C ARG A 267 -6.95 -9.53 -16.92
N LYS A 268 -7.71 -10.44 -17.52
CA LYS A 268 -7.21 -11.66 -18.16
C LYS A 268 -7.74 -11.82 -19.57
N LYS A 269 -6.97 -12.52 -20.41
CA LYS A 269 -7.39 -13.05 -21.70
C LYS A 269 -7.66 -14.54 -21.58
N GLU A 270 -8.79 -15.00 -22.11
CA GLU A 270 -9.17 -16.41 -22.19
C GLU A 270 -8.90 -16.96 -23.59
N TYR A 271 -8.29 -18.12 -23.63
CA TYR A 271 -8.05 -18.89 -24.84
C TYR A 271 -8.75 -20.24 -24.73
N ARG A 272 -9.44 -20.64 -25.78
CA ARG A 272 -10.30 -21.83 -25.75
C ARG A 272 -10.22 -22.57 -27.07
N CYS A 273 -9.87 -23.85 -27.01
CA CYS A 273 -9.96 -24.78 -28.13
C CYS A 273 -11.35 -25.37 -28.22
N ARG A 274 -11.88 -25.51 -29.42
CA ARG A 274 -13.19 -26.16 -29.60
C ARG A 274 -13.10 -27.66 -29.30
N LYS A 275 -14.17 -28.22 -28.74
CA LYS A 275 -14.26 -29.60 -28.29
C LYS A 275 -13.81 -30.64 -29.35
N HIS A 276 -14.26 -30.50 -30.60
CA HIS A 276 -13.94 -31.44 -31.69
C HIS A 276 -12.43 -31.50 -32.00
N VAL A 277 -11.66 -30.43 -31.74
CA VAL A 277 -10.20 -30.42 -31.96
C VAL A 277 -9.47 -31.26 -30.92
N CYS A 278 -10.04 -31.44 -29.73
CA CYS A 278 -9.46 -32.17 -28.61
C CYS A 278 -9.96 -33.60 -28.46
N ILE A 279 -10.97 -34.05 -29.22
CA ILE A 279 -11.59 -35.38 -29.04
C ILE A 279 -10.58 -36.48 -29.31
N ASP A 280 -9.93 -36.47 -30.47
CA ASP A 280 -9.03 -37.53 -30.95
C ASP A 280 -7.54 -37.15 -30.72
N CYS A 281 -7.27 -36.29 -29.77
CA CYS A 281 -5.93 -35.83 -29.48
C CYS A 281 -5.13 -36.92 -28.72
N PRO A 282 -3.96 -37.35 -29.22
CA PRO A 282 -3.18 -38.43 -28.60
C PRO A 282 -2.68 -38.08 -27.19
N ILE A 283 -2.51 -36.79 -26.88
CA ILE A 283 -2.09 -36.32 -25.55
C ILE A 283 -3.26 -35.82 -24.69
N ARG A 284 -4.51 -36.17 -25.06
CA ARG A 284 -5.71 -35.68 -24.37
C ARG A 284 -5.66 -35.94 -22.86
N SER A 285 -5.28 -37.16 -22.48
CA SER A 285 -5.25 -37.60 -21.08
C SER A 285 -4.27 -36.81 -20.20
N SER A 286 -3.13 -36.38 -20.77
CA SER A 286 -2.13 -35.57 -20.07
C SER A 286 -2.40 -34.08 -20.16
N CYS A 287 -3.14 -33.63 -21.20
CA CYS A 287 -3.42 -32.22 -21.45
C CYS A 287 -4.68 -31.70 -20.77
N LEU A 288 -5.72 -32.56 -20.66
CA LEU A 288 -7.03 -32.20 -20.11
C LEU A 288 -7.26 -32.86 -18.75
N GLY A 289 -7.94 -32.16 -17.83
CA GLY A 289 -8.44 -32.75 -16.59
C GLY A 289 -9.54 -33.78 -16.86
N LYS A 290 -9.79 -34.67 -15.89
CA LYS A 290 -10.71 -35.84 -16.02
C LYS A 290 -12.08 -35.50 -16.59
N SER A 291 -12.69 -34.35 -16.24
CA SER A 291 -14.01 -33.93 -16.70
C SER A 291 -13.98 -32.90 -17.84
N ALA A 292 -12.79 -32.42 -18.25
CA ALA A 292 -12.68 -31.41 -19.27
C ALA A 292 -12.81 -31.99 -20.69
N GLN A 293 -13.64 -31.38 -21.53
CA GLN A 293 -13.87 -31.80 -22.91
C GLN A 293 -13.05 -31.01 -23.93
N GLU A 294 -12.53 -29.86 -23.50
CA GLU A 294 -11.76 -28.93 -24.34
C GLU A 294 -10.66 -28.25 -23.53
N LYS A 295 -9.62 -27.78 -24.19
CA LYS A 295 -8.58 -26.98 -23.54
C LYS A 295 -9.03 -25.55 -23.41
N LYS A 296 -9.12 -25.09 -22.17
CA LYS A 296 -9.44 -23.71 -21.80
C LYS A 296 -8.45 -23.24 -20.74
N PHE A 297 -7.89 -22.06 -20.92
CA PHE A 297 -7.03 -21.42 -19.92
C PHE A 297 -7.08 -19.91 -20.06
N SER A 298 -6.64 -19.22 -19.02
CA SER A 298 -6.55 -17.77 -19.02
C SER A 298 -5.15 -17.33 -18.61
N VAL A 299 -4.68 -16.25 -19.27
CA VAL A 299 -3.41 -15.60 -18.99
C VAL A 299 -3.65 -14.14 -18.64
N THR A 300 -2.65 -13.48 -18.05
CA THR A 300 -2.74 -12.04 -17.80
C THR A 300 -2.91 -11.27 -19.11
N TYR A 301 -3.75 -10.23 -19.08
CA TYR A 301 -3.85 -9.28 -20.19
C TYR A 301 -2.51 -8.58 -20.46
N TYR A 302 -1.75 -8.29 -19.41
CA TYR A 302 -0.49 -7.53 -19.42
C TYR A 302 0.74 -8.41 -19.67
N ARG A 303 0.65 -9.36 -20.62
CA ARG A 303 1.74 -10.30 -20.92
C ARG A 303 3.01 -9.59 -21.37
N ALA A 304 2.87 -8.63 -22.29
CA ALA A 304 4.00 -7.92 -22.89
C ALA A 304 4.76 -7.09 -21.83
N GLU A 305 4.03 -6.40 -20.95
CA GLU A 305 4.60 -5.63 -19.85
C GLU A 305 5.33 -6.52 -18.85
N TYR A 306 4.77 -7.69 -18.54
CA TYR A 306 5.44 -8.71 -17.74
C TYR A 306 6.77 -9.14 -18.33
N GLN A 307 6.80 -9.47 -19.62
CA GLN A 307 8.00 -9.92 -20.32
C GLN A 307 9.07 -8.82 -20.36
N ARG A 308 8.69 -7.58 -20.69
CA ARG A 308 9.61 -6.44 -20.67
C ARG A 308 10.19 -6.18 -19.28
N ASN A 309 9.35 -6.26 -18.23
CA ASN A 309 9.83 -6.07 -16.86
C ASN A 309 10.78 -7.21 -16.44
N ILE A 310 10.45 -8.48 -16.73
CA ILE A 310 11.31 -9.62 -16.41
C ILE A 310 12.67 -9.47 -17.11
N ALA A 311 12.68 -9.15 -18.40
CA ALA A 311 13.92 -8.93 -19.13
C ALA A 311 14.78 -7.82 -18.49
N ARG A 312 14.17 -6.73 -18.03
CA ARG A 312 14.87 -5.66 -17.30
C ARG A 312 15.43 -6.15 -15.95
N VAL A 313 14.63 -6.89 -15.17
CA VAL A 313 15.05 -7.38 -13.86
C VAL A 313 16.18 -8.41 -13.95
N GLU A 314 16.18 -9.26 -14.96
CA GLU A 314 17.21 -10.28 -15.21
C GLU A 314 18.50 -9.73 -15.80
N SER A 315 18.46 -8.52 -16.37
CA SER A 315 19.63 -7.84 -16.91
C SER A 315 20.69 -7.54 -15.85
N PRO A 316 21.96 -7.25 -16.22
CA PRO A 316 22.98 -6.77 -15.29
C PRO A 316 22.52 -5.52 -14.52
N GLN A 317 21.84 -4.59 -15.20
CA GLN A 317 21.26 -3.41 -14.57
C GLN A 317 20.19 -3.78 -13.55
N GLY A 318 19.32 -4.76 -13.83
CA GLY A 318 18.29 -5.22 -12.90
C GLY A 318 18.86 -5.81 -11.63
N ARG A 319 19.93 -6.61 -11.72
CA ARG A 319 20.65 -7.14 -10.55
C ARG A 319 21.25 -6.01 -9.70
N TYR A 320 21.85 -5.01 -10.32
CA TYR A 320 22.33 -3.80 -9.64
C TYR A 320 21.18 -3.06 -8.95
N MET A 321 20.07 -2.83 -9.64
CA MET A 321 18.90 -2.11 -9.08
C MET A 321 18.27 -2.85 -7.89
N LYS A 322 18.26 -4.18 -7.89
CA LYS A 322 17.83 -4.99 -6.73
C LYS A 322 18.68 -4.71 -5.48
N GLY A 323 20.00 -4.73 -5.62
CA GLY A 323 20.94 -4.39 -4.53
C GLY A 323 20.78 -2.92 -4.09
N LYS A 324 20.63 -2.01 -5.07
CA LYS A 324 20.41 -0.58 -4.81
C LYS A 324 19.14 -0.34 -3.98
N ARG A 325 18.04 -1.04 -4.27
CA ARG A 325 16.81 -0.96 -3.46
C ARG A 325 17.09 -1.32 -2.01
N GLN A 326 17.67 -2.49 -1.77
CA GLN A 326 17.93 -2.99 -0.41
C GLN A 326 18.81 -2.01 0.37
N SER A 327 19.93 -1.58 -0.22
CA SER A 327 20.85 -0.62 0.42
C SER A 327 20.24 0.77 0.64
N THR A 328 19.11 1.09 -0.02
CA THR A 328 18.43 2.37 0.11
C THR A 328 17.32 2.32 1.18
N VAL A 329 16.36 1.41 1.05
CA VAL A 329 15.14 1.45 1.87
C VAL A 329 15.32 0.81 3.25
N GLU A 330 16.12 -0.27 3.37
CA GLU A 330 16.32 -0.96 4.64
C GLU A 330 16.96 -0.07 5.72
N PRO A 331 18.06 0.69 5.44
CA PRO A 331 18.63 1.62 6.42
C PRO A 331 17.68 2.77 6.79
N VAL A 332 16.83 3.22 5.83
CA VAL A 332 15.84 4.27 6.10
C VAL A 332 14.79 3.77 7.07
N PHE A 333 14.17 2.60 6.81
CA PHE A 333 13.23 2.00 7.74
C PHE A 333 13.87 1.68 9.09
N GLY A 334 15.11 1.17 9.10
CA GLY A 334 15.87 0.94 10.32
C GLY A 334 15.99 2.22 11.15
N THR A 335 16.35 3.33 10.52
CA THR A 335 16.45 4.63 11.18
C THR A 335 15.10 5.13 11.69
N LEU A 336 14.04 5.07 10.85
CA LEU A 336 12.70 5.50 11.23
C LEU A 336 12.18 4.73 12.44
N THR A 337 12.39 3.42 12.48
CA THR A 337 11.85 2.55 13.54
C THR A 337 12.69 2.57 14.82
N GLN A 338 14.02 2.64 14.71
CA GLN A 338 14.90 2.53 15.87
C GLN A 338 15.24 3.88 16.51
N PHE A 339 15.37 4.94 15.70
CA PHE A 339 15.87 6.23 16.18
C PHE A 339 14.86 7.37 16.09
N VAL A 340 13.82 7.25 15.25
CA VAL A 340 12.81 8.32 15.08
C VAL A 340 11.47 7.93 15.72
N GLY A 341 11.39 6.72 16.28
CA GLY A 341 10.22 6.28 17.05
C GLY A 341 9.06 5.72 16.22
N LEU A 342 9.20 5.53 14.91
CA LEU A 342 8.13 5.03 14.03
C LEU A 342 7.92 3.49 14.14
N ARG A 343 8.21 2.91 15.30
CA ARG A 343 7.88 1.49 15.58
C ARG A 343 6.40 1.31 15.90
N LYS A 344 5.81 2.32 16.54
CA LYS A 344 4.41 2.38 16.96
C LYS A 344 3.93 3.83 16.82
N VAL A 345 2.68 4.03 16.39
CA VAL A 345 2.01 5.32 16.51
C VAL A 345 1.30 5.41 17.88
N ASN A 346 1.33 6.58 18.51
CA ASN A 346 0.65 6.83 19.78
C ASN A 346 -0.67 7.58 19.60
N THR A 347 -1.13 7.66 18.36
CA THR A 347 -2.37 8.31 17.95
C THR A 347 -3.35 7.27 17.45
N ILE A 348 -4.60 7.66 17.28
CA ILE A 348 -5.69 6.81 16.83
C ILE A 348 -6.19 7.31 15.47
N GLY A 349 -6.51 6.36 14.57
CA GLY A 349 -7.02 6.62 13.24
C GLY A 349 -5.95 6.79 12.16
N LEU A 350 -6.29 6.41 10.93
CA LEU A 350 -5.40 6.40 9.77
C LEU A 350 -4.82 7.79 9.49
N ARG A 351 -5.63 8.82 9.63
CA ARG A 351 -5.26 10.22 9.40
C ARG A 351 -4.17 10.68 10.36
N GLN A 352 -4.29 10.34 11.65
CA GLN A 352 -3.27 10.69 12.65
C GLN A 352 -2.01 9.85 12.48
N ALA A 353 -2.15 8.57 12.14
CA ALA A 353 -1.02 7.71 11.80
C ALA A 353 -0.23 8.29 10.62
N ASN A 354 -0.92 8.82 9.59
CA ASN A 354 -0.28 9.50 8.46
C ASN A 354 0.55 10.72 8.91
N LYS A 355 0.01 11.58 9.78
CA LYS A 355 0.75 12.71 10.35
C LYS A 355 2.01 12.28 11.11
N CYS A 356 1.92 11.20 11.92
CA CYS A 356 3.08 10.64 12.61
C CYS A 356 4.16 10.16 11.63
N MET A 357 3.76 9.50 10.55
CA MET A 357 4.70 9.04 9.52
C MET A 357 5.36 10.21 8.81
N GLN A 358 4.60 11.24 8.44
CA GLN A 358 5.13 12.46 7.82
C GLN A 358 6.11 13.19 8.76
N LEU A 359 5.80 13.34 10.04
CA LEU A 359 6.70 13.94 11.03
C LEU A 359 8.00 13.16 11.14
N SER A 360 7.93 11.83 11.16
CA SER A 360 9.11 10.98 11.20
C SER A 360 9.98 11.15 9.96
N ALA A 361 9.37 11.29 8.79
CA ALA A 361 10.10 11.53 7.53
C ALA A 361 10.71 12.94 7.48
N ILE A 362 10.00 13.95 7.98
CA ILE A 362 10.53 15.32 8.14
C ILE A 362 11.78 15.30 9.02
N ALA A 363 11.69 14.71 10.21
CA ALA A 363 12.81 14.61 11.15
C ALA A 363 14.00 13.85 10.52
N TYR A 364 13.74 12.77 9.80
CA TYR A 364 14.77 12.02 9.07
C TYR A 364 15.45 12.87 8.00
N ASN A 365 14.70 13.53 7.13
CA ASN A 365 15.22 14.34 6.04
C ASN A 365 16.02 15.54 6.58
N LEU A 366 15.52 16.24 7.60
CA LEU A 366 16.24 17.35 8.25
C LEU A 366 17.55 16.89 8.90
N LYS A 367 17.54 15.75 9.62
CA LYS A 367 18.76 15.17 10.19
C LYS A 367 19.78 14.83 9.11
N LYS A 368 19.33 14.26 8.00
CA LYS A 368 20.18 13.96 6.84
C LYS A 368 20.75 15.23 6.21
N TYR A 369 19.90 16.23 5.99
CA TYR A 369 20.28 17.53 5.46
C TYR A 369 21.38 18.18 6.32
N LEU A 370 21.17 18.27 7.63
CA LEU A 370 22.14 18.87 8.56
C LEU A 370 23.48 18.13 8.51
N LYS A 371 23.47 16.79 8.54
CA LYS A 371 24.69 16.00 8.46
C LYS A 371 25.41 16.19 7.12
N PHE A 372 24.67 16.25 6.02
CA PHE A 372 25.23 16.44 4.68
C PHE A 372 25.89 17.80 4.53
N THR A 373 25.23 18.86 5.01
CA THR A 373 25.76 20.25 4.94
C THR A 373 26.91 20.46 5.89
N GLN A 374 26.90 19.91 7.11
CA GLN A 374 28.02 19.93 8.02
C GLN A 374 29.29 19.32 7.42
N ASN A 375 29.17 18.21 6.72
CA ASN A 375 30.29 17.55 6.06
C ASN A 375 30.90 18.40 4.90
N ARG A 376 30.09 19.28 4.29
CA ARG A 376 30.52 20.21 3.23
C ARG A 376 31.21 21.47 3.78
N VAL A 377 30.87 21.85 5.01
CA VAL A 377 31.42 23.08 5.65
C VAL A 377 32.63 22.71 6.50
N LYS A 378 33.80 22.72 5.90
CA LYS A 378 35.07 22.44 6.58
C LYS A 378 35.64 23.64 7.36
N SER A 379 35.01 24.81 7.36
CA SER A 379 35.47 26.02 8.09
C SER A 379 34.36 26.55 9.01
N GLY A 380 34.75 26.98 10.23
CA GLY A 380 33.81 27.42 11.27
C GLY A 380 32.87 28.59 10.89
N ALA A 381 33.27 29.47 9.97
CA ALA A 381 32.43 30.58 9.48
C ALA A 381 31.22 30.11 8.69
N GLY A 382 31.34 29.00 7.92
CA GLY A 382 30.20 28.44 7.16
C GLY A 382 29.16 27.75 8.04
N MET A 383 29.56 27.21 9.19
CA MET A 383 28.63 26.55 10.12
C MET A 383 27.68 27.55 10.79
N PHE A 384 28.17 28.75 11.15
CA PHE A 384 27.33 29.83 11.67
C PHE A 384 26.34 30.35 10.63
N ALA A 385 26.79 30.59 9.40
CA ALA A 385 25.91 31.04 8.30
C ALA A 385 24.83 30.01 7.98
N LEU A 386 25.15 28.71 8.00
CA LEU A 386 24.19 27.63 7.79
C LEU A 386 23.17 27.54 8.94
N PHE A 387 23.61 27.66 10.19
CA PHE A 387 22.76 27.68 11.36
C PHE A 387 21.76 28.84 11.31
N PHE A 388 22.20 30.03 10.96
CA PHE A 388 21.36 31.20 10.77
C PHE A 388 20.39 31.04 9.60
N LYS A 389 20.82 30.46 8.49
CA LYS A 389 19.93 30.19 7.34
C LYS A 389 18.86 29.19 7.71
N VAL A 390 19.21 28.06 8.31
CA VAL A 390 18.22 27.02 8.76
C VAL A 390 17.28 27.60 9.82
N HIS A 391 17.80 28.38 10.75
CA HIS A 391 17.00 29.03 11.80
C HIS A 391 15.99 30.04 11.21
N ASN A 392 16.41 30.85 10.23
CA ASN A 392 15.55 31.81 9.56
C ASN A 392 14.52 31.14 8.64
N ASP A 393 14.91 30.07 7.93
CA ASP A 393 14.01 29.30 7.09
C ASP A 393 12.96 28.53 7.93
N LEU A 394 13.34 27.99 9.08
CA LEU A 394 12.41 27.41 10.06
C LEU A 394 11.49 28.47 10.66
N LYS A 395 12.02 29.64 11.06
CA LYS A 395 11.20 30.76 11.55
C LYS A 395 10.20 31.22 10.49
N SER A 396 10.61 31.39 9.24
CA SER A 396 9.71 31.78 8.17
C SER A 396 8.64 30.73 7.90
N GLY A 397 9.00 29.44 7.96
CA GLY A 397 8.05 28.33 7.85
C GLY A 397 7.04 28.30 9.01
N VAL A 398 7.50 28.47 10.24
CA VAL A 398 6.63 28.57 11.44
C VAL A 398 5.77 29.84 11.38
N TYR A 399 6.30 30.96 10.92
CA TYR A 399 5.55 32.20 10.75
C TYR A 399 4.43 32.06 9.70
N VAL A 400 4.70 31.41 8.57
CA VAL A 400 3.67 31.09 7.56
C VAL A 400 2.59 30.18 8.15
N ILE A 401 2.98 29.18 8.93
CA ILE A 401 2.04 28.29 9.63
C ILE A 401 1.16 29.06 10.62
N LEU A 402 1.77 29.94 11.44
CA LEU A 402 1.02 30.77 12.39
C LEU A 402 0.09 31.78 11.70
N LYS A 403 0.53 32.36 10.58
CA LYS A 403 -0.28 33.30 9.80
C LYS A 403 -1.49 32.63 9.13
N THR A 404 -1.31 31.41 8.58
CA THR A 404 -2.44 30.63 8.06
C THR A 404 -3.42 30.20 9.14
N LEU A 405 -2.95 29.90 10.35
CA LEU A 405 -3.80 29.60 11.50
C LEU A 405 -4.58 30.83 11.99
N HIS A 406 -3.96 32.00 11.95
CA HIS A 406 -4.63 33.24 12.36
C HIS A 406 -5.70 33.67 11.34
N SER A 407 -5.44 33.54 10.04
CA SER A 407 -6.43 33.84 9.00
C SER A 407 -7.61 32.85 8.95
N SER A 408 -7.40 31.60 9.32
CA SER A 408 -8.49 30.61 9.39
C SER A 408 -9.37 30.78 10.63
N ASN A 409 -8.88 31.43 11.70
CA ASN A 409 -9.68 31.76 12.87
C ASN A 409 -10.52 33.04 12.70
N LEU A 410 -10.09 33.96 11.82
CA LEU A 410 -10.83 35.19 11.50
C LEU A 410 -12.01 34.98 10.51
N GLN A 411 -12.08 33.83 9.86
CA GLN A 411 -13.23 33.46 9.01
C GLN A 411 -14.32 32.68 9.75
N ARG A 412 -14.18 32.49 11.05
CA ARG A 412 -15.13 31.75 11.93
C ARG A 412 -15.80 32.61 13.02
N ILE A 413 -15.76 33.95 12.87
CA ILE A 413 -16.56 34.88 13.71
C ILE A 413 -17.62 35.52 12.82
#